data_0c31742b9e9c737ae46752843f7bae6c
#
_entry.id   0c31742b9e9c737ae46752843f7bae6c
#
_cell.length_a   1.000
_cell.length_b   1.000
_cell.length_c   1.000
_cell.angle_alpha   90.00
_cell.angle_beta   90.00
_cell.angle_gamma   90.00
#
_symmetry.space_group_name_H-M   'P 1'
#
loop_
_entity.id
_entity.type
_entity.pdbx_description
1 polymer ?
#
loop_
_entity_poly.entity_id
_entity_poly.type
_entity_poly.pdbx_seq_one_letter_code
_entity_poly.pdbx_strand_id
1 'polypeptide(L)'
;MLTDTNLRNLKPRDKLYKENDRDGLYVIVTPAGAISFRYNYSIHGRQETITFGRYGVGGITLAEARERLGEAKKMIAAGKSPAKEKARDKARVEDAETFGAWAEKWLRGYQMADSTRDMRRSIYERELKPKFSNQKLVEITHEDLRALTDAIVERGAPATAVHAREVMLQVFRWAIERGQKVENPAELVRPTTIAKFEPRDRALTPDEIGLMYQYMERIGTTPPAPRH
;
A
#
# COMPACT_ATOMS: atom_id res chain seq x y z
N MET A 1 -0.63 40.66 -3.75
CA MET A 1 -1.13 39.39 -4.22
C MET A 1 -0.21 38.89 -5.31
N LEU A 2 0.35 37.69 -5.17
CA LEU A 2 1.29 37.16 -6.15
C LEU A 2 0.57 36.69 -7.42
N THR A 3 1.31 36.75 -8.54
CA THR A 3 0.91 36.15 -9.82
C THR A 3 2.02 35.19 -10.29
N ASP A 4 1.71 34.28 -11.23
CA ASP A 4 2.75 33.40 -11.79
C ASP A 4 3.88 34.22 -12.47
N THR A 5 3.56 35.35 -13.09
CA THR A 5 4.54 36.26 -13.66
C THR A 5 5.45 36.82 -12.57
N ASN A 6 4.90 37.24 -11.42
CA ASN A 6 5.72 37.70 -10.30
C ASN A 6 6.65 36.58 -9.81
N LEU A 7 6.16 35.37 -9.65
CA LEU A 7 6.96 34.25 -9.17
C LEU A 7 8.12 33.89 -10.11
N ARG A 8 7.88 33.90 -11.43
CA ARG A 8 8.93 33.65 -12.44
C ARG A 8 10.01 34.74 -12.45
N ASN A 9 9.66 35.96 -12.07
CA ASN A 9 10.57 37.11 -12.07
C ASN A 9 11.31 37.29 -10.74
N LEU A 10 11.02 36.47 -9.70
CA LEU A 10 11.74 36.54 -8.43
C LEU A 10 13.19 36.12 -8.63
N LYS A 11 14.12 37.00 -8.30
CA LYS A 11 15.58 36.75 -8.40
C LYS A 11 16.14 36.42 -7.01
N PRO A 12 17.10 35.50 -6.92
CA PRO A 12 17.82 35.25 -5.67
C PRO A 12 18.54 36.55 -5.20
N ARG A 13 18.66 36.67 -3.88
CA ARG A 13 19.42 37.74 -3.21
C ARG A 13 20.43 37.09 -2.26
N ASP A 14 21.38 37.86 -1.75
CA ASP A 14 22.41 37.37 -0.81
C ASP A 14 21.81 36.72 0.45
N LYS A 15 20.61 37.17 0.84
CA LYS A 15 19.89 36.63 1.99
C LYS A 15 18.53 36.12 1.57
N LEU A 16 18.05 35.09 2.29
CA LEU A 16 16.68 34.59 2.18
C LEU A 16 15.69 35.73 2.41
N TYR A 17 14.70 35.88 1.53
CA TYR A 17 13.62 36.85 1.69
C TYR A 17 12.26 36.21 1.42
N LYS A 18 11.20 36.87 1.86
CA LYS A 18 9.83 36.47 1.68
C LYS A 18 9.03 37.45 0.86
N GLU A 19 8.10 36.96 0.05
CA GLU A 19 7.08 37.74 -0.64
C GLU A 19 5.71 37.22 -0.26
N ASN A 20 4.83 38.11 0.20
CA ASN A 20 3.51 37.73 0.70
C ASN A 20 2.50 37.61 -0.45
N ASP A 21 1.61 36.61 -0.37
CA ASP A 21 0.45 36.49 -1.26
C ASP A 21 -0.82 37.00 -0.55
N ARG A 22 -1.59 36.13 0.00
CA ARG A 22 -2.86 36.42 0.69
C ARG A 22 -3.05 35.50 1.88
N ASP A 23 -3.83 35.94 2.86
CA ASP A 23 -4.31 35.10 3.95
C ASP A 23 -3.19 34.36 4.72
N GLY A 24 -2.02 34.96 4.86
CA GLY A 24 -0.87 34.34 5.53
C GLY A 24 -0.04 33.40 4.63
N LEU A 25 -0.43 33.19 3.37
CA LEU A 25 0.40 32.51 2.37
C LEU A 25 1.52 33.43 1.89
N TYR A 26 2.71 32.90 1.78
CA TYR A 26 3.87 33.60 1.26
C TYR A 26 4.84 32.63 0.59
N VAL A 27 5.75 33.15 -0.17
CA VAL A 27 6.90 32.43 -0.69
C VAL A 27 8.17 32.83 -0.01
N ILE A 28 9.07 31.87 0.13
CA ILE A 28 10.48 32.14 0.50
C ILE A 28 11.33 31.91 -0.73
N VAL A 29 12.23 32.86 -0.98
CA VAL A 29 13.26 32.76 -2.01
C VAL A 29 14.60 32.60 -1.30
N THR A 30 15.29 31.50 -1.59
CA THR A 30 16.63 31.24 -1.05
C THR A 30 17.71 31.89 -1.89
N PRO A 31 18.95 32.12 -1.37
CA PRO A 31 20.08 32.60 -2.16
C PRO A 31 20.42 31.70 -3.36
N ALA A 32 20.12 30.39 -3.27
CA ALA A 32 20.28 29.46 -4.36
C ALA A 32 19.14 29.49 -5.41
N GLY A 33 18.20 30.46 -5.30
CA GLY A 33 17.09 30.62 -6.25
C GLY A 33 15.90 29.69 -6.06
N ALA A 34 15.88 28.82 -5.03
CA ALA A 34 14.74 27.97 -4.76
C ALA A 34 13.58 28.77 -4.14
N ILE A 35 12.40 28.66 -4.73
CA ILE A 35 11.16 29.29 -4.27
C ILE A 35 10.28 28.22 -3.61
N SER A 36 9.76 28.49 -2.41
CA SER A 36 8.88 27.55 -1.68
C SER A 36 7.68 28.29 -1.08
N PHE A 37 6.50 27.72 -1.26
CA PHE A 37 5.26 28.20 -0.65
C PHE A 37 5.19 27.80 0.81
N ARG A 38 4.89 28.78 1.67
CA ARG A 38 4.72 28.60 3.11
C ARG A 38 3.47 29.33 3.61
N TYR A 39 2.92 28.81 4.69
CA TYR A 39 1.78 29.40 5.37
C TYR A 39 2.05 29.49 6.87
N ASN A 40 1.90 30.72 7.42
CA ASN A 40 1.95 30.95 8.85
C ASN A 40 0.53 31.01 9.41
N TYR A 41 0.31 30.30 10.49
CA TYR A 41 -0.99 30.26 11.17
C TYR A 41 -0.81 30.15 12.68
N SER A 42 -1.89 30.48 13.42
CA SER A 42 -1.96 30.29 14.87
C SER A 42 -2.95 29.18 15.18
N ILE A 43 -2.57 28.25 16.06
CA ILE A 43 -3.45 27.20 16.57
C ILE A 43 -3.14 26.97 18.05
N HIS A 44 -4.19 26.89 18.87
CA HIS A 44 -4.05 26.72 20.34
C HIS A 44 -3.07 27.73 20.97
N GLY A 45 -3.09 28.98 20.52
CA GLY A 45 -2.20 30.04 21.01
C GLY A 45 -0.74 29.95 20.57
N ARG A 46 -0.40 29.03 19.64
CA ARG A 46 0.97 28.87 19.12
C ARG A 46 1.03 29.22 17.66
N GLN A 47 2.12 29.91 17.27
CA GLN A 47 2.45 30.18 15.89
C GLN A 47 3.14 28.97 15.28
N GLU A 48 2.61 28.50 14.16
CA GLU A 48 3.17 27.38 13.38
C GLU A 48 3.32 27.78 11.92
N THR A 49 4.21 27.09 11.22
CA THR A 49 4.45 27.28 9.78
C THR A 49 4.40 25.94 9.08
N ILE A 50 3.68 25.88 7.96
CA ILE A 50 3.71 24.73 7.06
C ILE A 50 4.30 25.11 5.71
N THR A 51 5.13 24.24 5.13
CA THR A 51 5.62 24.33 3.75
C THR A 51 4.77 23.45 2.86
N PHE A 52 4.12 24.04 1.85
CA PHE A 52 3.27 23.30 0.91
C PHE A 52 4.07 22.60 -0.18
N GLY A 53 5.13 23.24 -0.69
CA GLY A 53 5.97 22.68 -1.72
C GLY A 53 6.89 23.72 -2.36
N ARG A 54 7.74 23.28 -3.30
CA ARG A 54 8.57 24.18 -4.12
C ARG A 54 7.79 24.62 -5.34
N TYR A 55 8.06 25.83 -5.80
CA TYR A 55 7.58 26.34 -7.09
C TYR A 55 8.52 25.88 -8.22
N GLY A 56 7.97 25.54 -9.39
CA GLY A 56 8.74 25.23 -10.60
C GLY A 56 8.54 23.79 -11.10
N VAL A 57 9.44 23.37 -11.98
CA VAL A 57 9.34 22.03 -12.61
C VAL A 57 9.45 20.92 -11.54
N GLY A 58 8.47 20.01 -11.52
CA GLY A 58 8.38 18.97 -10.48
C GLY A 58 7.92 19.47 -9.10
N GLY A 59 7.55 20.74 -8.99
CA GLY A 59 6.97 21.34 -7.79
C GLY A 59 5.49 21.62 -7.94
N ILE A 60 4.97 22.58 -7.17
CA ILE A 60 3.57 22.98 -7.18
C ILE A 60 3.37 24.35 -7.80
N THR A 61 2.22 24.58 -8.41
CA THR A 61 1.79 25.86 -8.96
C THR A 61 1.26 26.79 -7.86
N LEU A 62 1.07 28.07 -8.17
CA LEU A 62 0.43 29.02 -7.27
C LEU A 62 -1.03 28.64 -6.99
N ALA A 63 -1.73 28.10 -7.98
CA ALA A 63 -3.11 27.64 -7.83
C ALA A 63 -3.19 26.48 -6.82
N GLU A 64 -2.35 25.47 -6.97
CA GLU A 64 -2.25 24.36 -6.03
C GLU A 64 -1.84 24.79 -4.62
N ALA A 65 -0.92 25.77 -4.50
CA ALA A 65 -0.56 26.32 -3.20
C ALA A 65 -1.74 26.98 -2.50
N ARG A 66 -2.61 27.68 -3.26
CA ARG A 66 -3.84 28.31 -2.74
C ARG A 66 -4.93 27.29 -2.38
N GLU A 67 -5.03 26.20 -3.13
CA GLU A 67 -5.91 25.08 -2.79
C GLU A 67 -5.48 24.43 -1.46
N ARG A 68 -4.19 24.09 -1.32
CA ARG A 68 -3.62 23.59 -0.06
C ARG A 68 -3.77 24.55 1.11
N LEU A 69 -3.75 25.85 0.86
CA LEU A 69 -4.08 26.86 1.87
C LEU A 69 -5.53 26.71 2.35
N GLY A 70 -6.48 26.51 1.42
CA GLY A 70 -7.87 26.27 1.74
C GLY A 70 -8.07 25.02 2.61
N GLU A 71 -7.40 23.92 2.27
CA GLU A 71 -7.40 22.69 3.06
C GLU A 71 -6.80 22.90 4.46
N ALA A 72 -5.63 23.56 4.54
CA ALA A 72 -5.00 23.86 5.81
C ALA A 72 -5.90 24.71 6.71
N LYS A 73 -6.60 25.71 6.17
CA LYS A 73 -7.59 26.51 6.93
C LYS A 73 -8.73 25.66 7.47
N LYS A 74 -9.27 24.71 6.68
CA LYS A 74 -10.29 23.76 7.14
C LYS A 74 -9.78 22.90 8.30
N MET A 75 -8.54 22.40 8.21
CA MET A 75 -7.93 21.62 9.29
C MET A 75 -7.77 22.42 10.57
N ILE A 76 -7.32 23.67 10.47
CA ILE A 76 -7.17 24.58 11.63
C ILE A 76 -8.51 24.86 12.26
N ALA A 77 -9.54 25.14 11.48
CA ALA A 77 -10.92 25.31 11.97
C ALA A 77 -11.45 24.07 12.70
N ALA A 78 -11.02 22.87 12.30
CA ALA A 78 -11.31 21.62 12.99
C ALA A 78 -10.36 21.33 14.18
N GLY A 79 -9.55 22.30 14.62
CA GLY A 79 -8.61 22.14 15.74
C GLY A 79 -7.40 21.26 15.45
N LYS A 80 -7.10 20.94 14.18
CA LYS A 80 -5.96 20.09 13.77
C LYS A 80 -4.83 20.94 13.19
N SER A 81 -3.59 20.67 13.60
CA SER A 81 -2.40 21.33 13.05
C SER A 81 -1.98 20.69 11.73
N PRO A 82 -2.04 21.42 10.59
CA PRO A 82 -1.59 20.89 9.29
C PRO A 82 -0.10 20.49 9.28
N ALA A 83 0.75 21.21 9.99
CA ALA A 83 2.17 20.90 10.09
C ALA A 83 2.43 19.60 10.84
N LYS A 84 1.68 19.35 11.94
CA LYS A 84 1.80 18.11 12.72
C LYS A 84 1.25 16.91 11.95
N GLU A 85 0.13 17.06 11.24
CA GLU A 85 -0.41 15.98 10.41
C GLU A 85 0.57 15.61 9.30
N LYS A 86 1.13 16.60 8.59
CA LYS A 86 2.17 16.37 7.57
C LYS A 86 3.41 15.67 8.16
N ALA A 87 3.86 16.09 9.34
CA ALA A 87 5.00 15.46 10.02
C ALA A 87 4.68 14.01 10.44
N ARG A 88 3.46 13.76 10.93
CA ARG A 88 2.99 12.41 11.27
C ARG A 88 2.91 11.48 10.06
N ASP A 89 2.39 11.98 8.94
CA ASP A 89 2.30 11.20 7.71
C ASP A 89 3.70 10.91 7.16
N LYS A 90 4.62 11.88 7.22
CA LYS A 90 6.02 11.66 6.84
C LYS A 90 6.70 10.62 7.75
N ALA A 91 6.59 10.75 9.07
CA ALA A 91 7.15 9.79 10.01
C ALA A 91 6.57 8.38 9.80
N ARG A 92 5.24 8.29 9.55
CA ARG A 92 4.60 7.00 9.25
C ARG A 92 5.16 6.35 8.00
N VAL A 93 5.45 7.14 6.94
CA VAL A 93 6.05 6.61 5.70
C VAL A 93 7.52 6.22 5.93
N GLU A 94 8.27 7.00 6.72
CA GLU A 94 9.67 6.71 7.05
C GLU A 94 9.81 5.48 7.95
N ASP A 95 8.93 5.33 8.95
CA ASP A 95 8.89 4.20 9.88
C ASP A 95 8.07 3.01 9.36
N ALA A 96 7.48 3.14 8.17
CA ALA A 96 6.67 2.08 7.59
C ALA A 96 7.49 0.83 7.38
N GLU A 97 7.07 -0.23 8.03
CA GLU A 97 7.67 -1.54 7.88
C GLU A 97 7.51 -2.04 6.45
N THR A 98 8.48 -2.84 6.02
CA THR A 98 8.46 -3.45 4.68
C THR A 98 7.37 -4.53 4.58
N PHE A 99 6.99 -4.87 3.35
CA PHE A 99 6.09 -5.98 3.07
C PHE A 99 6.57 -7.29 3.70
N GLY A 100 7.88 -7.54 3.67
CA GLY A 100 8.48 -8.72 4.30
C GLY A 100 8.24 -8.77 5.81
N ALA A 101 8.40 -7.64 6.50
CA ALA A 101 8.14 -7.57 7.94
C ALA A 101 6.66 -7.84 8.25
N TRP A 102 5.73 -7.29 7.47
CA TRP A 102 4.28 -7.55 7.60
C TRP A 102 3.90 -8.99 7.27
N ALA A 103 4.48 -9.57 6.22
CA ALA A 103 4.24 -10.96 5.85
C ALA A 103 4.68 -11.93 6.95
N GLU A 104 5.86 -11.71 7.56
CA GLU A 104 6.33 -12.53 8.68
C GLU A 104 5.46 -12.38 9.93
N LYS A 105 5.00 -11.16 10.24
CA LYS A 105 4.04 -10.92 11.33
C LYS A 105 2.72 -11.63 11.09
N TRP A 106 2.20 -11.56 9.87
CA TRP A 106 0.97 -12.23 9.48
C TRP A 106 1.09 -13.74 9.55
N LEU A 107 2.16 -14.33 9.00
CA LEU A 107 2.41 -15.77 9.03
C LEU A 107 2.51 -16.32 10.46
N ARG A 108 3.02 -15.53 11.41
CA ARG A 108 3.11 -15.93 12.84
C ARG A 108 1.82 -15.72 13.60
N GLY A 109 1.12 -14.61 13.34
CA GLY A 109 0.02 -14.14 14.19
C GLY A 109 -1.38 -14.48 13.68
N TYR A 110 -1.54 -14.84 12.40
CA TYR A 110 -2.85 -15.16 11.84
C TYR A 110 -3.25 -16.59 12.18
N GLN A 111 -4.49 -16.76 12.66
CA GLN A 111 -5.03 -18.10 12.99
C GLN A 111 -5.36 -18.85 11.70
N MET A 112 -4.67 -19.94 11.47
CA MET A 112 -4.87 -20.86 10.34
C MET A 112 -4.30 -22.23 10.69
N ALA A 113 -4.78 -23.29 10.03
CA ALA A 113 -4.21 -24.63 10.15
C ALA A 113 -2.74 -24.66 9.72
N ASP A 114 -1.93 -25.50 10.35
CA ASP A 114 -0.47 -25.56 10.08
C ASP A 114 -0.17 -25.88 8.63
N SER A 115 -0.88 -26.83 8.01
CA SER A 115 -0.73 -27.15 6.58
C SER A 115 -1.02 -25.96 5.67
N THR A 116 -2.00 -25.10 6.02
CA THR A 116 -2.29 -23.86 5.30
C THR A 116 -1.17 -22.84 5.50
N ARG A 117 -0.62 -22.75 6.71
CA ARG A 117 0.51 -21.88 7.04
C ARG A 117 1.74 -22.26 6.24
N ASP A 118 2.07 -23.55 6.18
CA ASP A 118 3.23 -24.05 5.46
C ASP A 118 3.11 -23.80 3.95
N MET A 119 1.93 -24.04 3.38
CA MET A 119 1.66 -23.73 1.98
C MET A 119 1.82 -22.23 1.69
N ARG A 120 1.22 -21.35 2.51
CA ARG A 120 1.30 -19.90 2.34
C ARG A 120 2.72 -19.37 2.54
N ARG A 121 3.46 -19.91 3.51
CA ARG A 121 4.88 -19.61 3.73
C ARG A 121 5.71 -19.99 2.52
N SER A 122 5.54 -21.19 2.00
CA SER A 122 6.24 -21.65 0.80
C SER A 122 6.00 -20.73 -0.40
N ILE A 123 4.76 -20.28 -0.61
CA ILE A 123 4.42 -19.34 -1.69
C ILE A 123 5.05 -17.97 -1.43
N TYR A 124 4.97 -17.46 -0.21
CA TYR A 124 5.60 -16.21 0.16
C TYR A 124 7.10 -16.23 -0.13
N GLU A 125 7.80 -17.24 0.36
CA GLU A 125 9.26 -17.33 0.23
C GLU A 125 9.74 -17.47 -1.21
N ARG A 126 9.02 -18.23 -2.05
CA ARG A 126 9.41 -18.45 -3.44
C ARG A 126 9.00 -17.32 -4.38
N GLU A 127 7.82 -16.77 -4.21
CA GLU A 127 7.22 -15.90 -5.21
C GLU A 127 7.23 -14.42 -4.80
N LEU A 128 6.88 -14.12 -3.55
CA LEU A 128 6.68 -12.74 -3.11
C LEU A 128 7.92 -12.12 -2.47
N LYS A 129 8.61 -12.88 -1.64
CA LYS A 129 9.78 -12.41 -0.89
C LYS A 129 10.90 -11.89 -1.78
N PRO A 130 11.30 -12.55 -2.88
CA PRO A 130 12.38 -12.07 -3.73
C PRO A 130 12.11 -10.71 -4.36
N LYS A 131 10.83 -10.41 -4.63
CA LYS A 131 10.43 -9.18 -5.33
C LYS A 131 10.02 -8.07 -4.38
N PHE A 132 9.29 -8.38 -3.31
CA PHE A 132 8.59 -7.38 -2.50
C PHE A 132 9.10 -7.24 -1.06
N SER A 133 9.93 -8.16 -0.54
CA SER A 133 10.26 -8.17 0.89
C SER A 133 10.85 -6.87 1.42
N ASN A 134 11.64 -6.17 0.61
CA ASN A 134 12.32 -4.93 0.99
C ASN A 134 11.53 -3.66 0.62
N GLN A 135 10.41 -3.79 -0.07
CA GLN A 135 9.57 -2.66 -0.45
C GLN A 135 8.62 -2.28 0.69
N LYS A 136 8.35 -1.00 0.85
CA LYS A 136 7.30 -0.53 1.75
C LYS A 136 5.93 -0.82 1.14
N LEU A 137 4.91 -1.06 1.98
CA LEU A 137 3.56 -1.37 1.48
C LEU A 137 3.03 -0.31 0.51
N VAL A 138 3.34 0.97 0.73
CA VAL A 138 2.90 2.10 -0.10
C VAL A 138 3.54 2.11 -1.50
N GLU A 139 4.66 1.41 -1.67
CA GLU A 139 5.41 1.37 -2.93
C GLU A 139 4.92 0.25 -3.87
N ILE A 140 4.16 -0.72 -3.34
CA ILE A 140 3.71 -1.89 -4.10
C ILE A 140 2.39 -1.55 -4.80
N THR A 141 2.40 -1.61 -6.12
CA THR A 141 1.25 -1.32 -6.97
C THR A 141 0.54 -2.59 -7.45
N HIS A 142 -0.67 -2.42 -7.98
CA HIS A 142 -1.39 -3.55 -8.59
C HIS A 142 -0.74 -4.01 -9.90
N GLU A 143 -0.03 -3.12 -10.62
CA GLU A 143 0.76 -3.46 -11.80
C GLU A 143 1.93 -4.37 -11.44
N ASP A 144 2.61 -4.12 -10.32
CA ASP A 144 3.70 -4.97 -9.83
C ASP A 144 3.22 -6.38 -9.51
N LEU A 145 2.06 -6.47 -8.85
CA LEU A 145 1.43 -7.77 -8.56
C LEU A 145 0.99 -8.47 -9.85
N ARG A 146 0.41 -7.72 -10.80
CA ARG A 146 0.00 -8.25 -12.10
C ARG A 146 1.19 -8.84 -12.84
N ALA A 147 2.27 -8.09 -12.97
CA ALA A 147 3.51 -8.55 -13.61
C ALA A 147 4.06 -9.82 -12.95
N LEU A 148 3.99 -9.93 -11.61
CA LEU A 148 4.38 -11.16 -10.93
C LEU A 148 3.46 -12.33 -11.27
N THR A 149 2.13 -12.15 -11.19
CA THR A 149 1.17 -13.22 -11.47
C THR A 149 1.26 -13.71 -12.90
N ASP A 150 1.43 -12.79 -13.87
CA ASP A 150 1.57 -13.12 -15.28
C ASP A 150 2.85 -13.96 -15.51
N ALA A 151 3.99 -13.58 -14.93
CA ALA A 151 5.23 -14.36 -15.00
C ALA A 151 5.09 -15.77 -14.39
N ILE A 152 4.31 -15.92 -13.31
CA ILE A 152 4.06 -17.23 -12.71
C ILE A 152 3.16 -18.08 -13.62
N VAL A 153 2.17 -17.48 -14.26
CA VAL A 153 1.28 -18.16 -15.22
C VAL A 153 2.07 -18.61 -16.46
N GLU A 154 2.92 -17.74 -17.03
CA GLU A 154 3.80 -18.07 -18.17
C GLU A 154 4.73 -19.25 -17.88
N ARG A 155 5.18 -19.38 -16.63
CA ARG A 155 5.97 -20.52 -16.15
C ARG A 155 5.16 -21.82 -16.01
N GLY A 156 3.87 -21.80 -16.27
CA GLY A 156 2.98 -22.96 -16.20
C GLY A 156 2.41 -23.25 -14.80
N ALA A 157 2.41 -22.28 -13.88
CA ALA A 157 1.94 -22.46 -12.51
C ALA A 157 0.74 -21.54 -12.13
N PRO A 158 -0.39 -21.57 -12.88
CA PRO A 158 -1.50 -20.64 -12.67
C PRO A 158 -2.12 -20.71 -11.27
N ALA A 159 -2.19 -21.90 -10.67
CA ALA A 159 -2.68 -22.06 -9.30
C ALA A 159 -1.78 -21.33 -8.28
N THR A 160 -0.46 -21.41 -8.47
CA THR A 160 0.51 -20.68 -7.64
C THR A 160 0.34 -19.17 -7.77
N ALA A 161 0.06 -18.67 -8.98
CA ALA A 161 -0.18 -17.25 -9.22
C ALA A 161 -1.41 -16.74 -8.43
N VAL A 162 -2.51 -17.49 -8.44
CA VAL A 162 -3.71 -17.17 -7.66
C VAL A 162 -3.42 -17.20 -6.15
N HIS A 163 -2.67 -18.18 -5.68
CA HIS A 163 -2.27 -18.23 -4.28
C HIS A 163 -1.31 -17.13 -3.88
N ALA A 164 -0.37 -16.72 -4.75
CA ALA A 164 0.52 -15.58 -4.49
C ALA A 164 -0.27 -14.28 -4.34
N ARG A 165 -1.25 -14.05 -5.23
CA ARG A 165 -2.19 -12.93 -5.11
C ARG A 165 -2.96 -12.98 -3.79
N GLU A 166 -3.46 -14.17 -3.38
CA GLU A 166 -4.21 -14.33 -2.13
C GLU A 166 -3.35 -14.06 -0.89
N VAL A 167 -2.10 -14.54 -0.87
CA VAL A 167 -1.16 -14.23 0.22
C VAL A 167 -0.94 -12.73 0.33
N MET A 168 -0.70 -12.02 -0.79
CA MET A 168 -0.55 -10.57 -0.78
C MET A 168 -1.81 -9.87 -0.26
N LEU A 169 -3.00 -10.27 -0.71
CA LEU A 169 -4.29 -9.75 -0.23
C LEU A 169 -4.40 -9.82 1.28
N GLN A 170 -4.07 -10.98 1.86
CA GLN A 170 -4.20 -11.22 3.29
C GLN A 170 -3.17 -10.44 4.11
N VAL A 171 -1.93 -10.33 3.63
CA VAL A 171 -0.89 -9.53 4.29
C VAL A 171 -1.29 -8.07 4.35
N PHE A 172 -1.78 -7.50 3.24
CA PHE A 172 -2.24 -6.11 3.21
C PHE A 172 -3.46 -5.88 4.10
N ARG A 173 -4.46 -6.77 4.09
CA ARG A 173 -5.62 -6.69 4.99
C ARG A 173 -5.18 -6.70 6.45
N TRP A 174 -4.29 -7.61 6.82
CA TRP A 174 -3.73 -7.69 8.16
C TRP A 174 -3.01 -6.41 8.59
N ALA A 175 -2.29 -5.76 7.68
CA ALA A 175 -1.62 -4.49 7.94
C ALA A 175 -2.61 -3.34 8.09
N ILE A 176 -3.63 -3.25 7.21
CA ILE A 176 -4.69 -2.23 7.25
C ILE A 176 -5.50 -2.32 8.55
N GLU A 177 -5.90 -3.51 8.97
CA GLU A 177 -6.58 -3.76 10.25
C GLU A 177 -5.76 -3.29 11.46
N ARG A 178 -4.42 -3.22 11.32
CA ARG A 178 -3.48 -2.73 12.35
C ARG A 178 -3.06 -1.28 12.16
N GLY A 179 -3.84 -0.53 11.37
CA GLY A 179 -3.73 0.91 11.26
C GLY A 179 -2.82 1.41 10.15
N GLN A 180 -2.33 0.54 9.24
CA GLN A 180 -1.65 1.01 8.03
C GLN A 180 -2.64 1.65 7.08
N LYS A 181 -2.31 2.86 6.61
CA LYS A 181 -3.14 3.61 5.65
C LYS A 181 -2.57 3.43 4.25
N VAL A 182 -2.85 2.29 3.67
CA VAL A 182 -2.41 1.91 2.31
C VAL A 182 -3.58 1.28 1.57
N GLU A 183 -3.56 1.37 0.24
CA GLU A 183 -4.49 0.62 -0.60
C GLU A 183 -3.98 -0.81 -0.77
N ASN A 184 -4.90 -1.76 -0.90
CA ASN A 184 -4.56 -3.15 -1.10
C ASN A 184 -4.45 -3.44 -2.61
N PRO A 185 -3.24 -3.62 -3.17
CA PRO A 185 -3.07 -3.80 -4.61
C PRO A 185 -3.73 -5.07 -5.15
N ALA A 186 -3.91 -6.08 -4.28
CA ALA A 186 -4.53 -7.34 -4.68
C ALA A 186 -6.05 -7.26 -4.85
N GLU A 187 -6.71 -6.21 -4.38
CA GLU A 187 -8.15 -6.02 -4.61
C GLU A 187 -8.48 -5.67 -6.07
N LEU A 188 -7.56 -4.99 -6.75
CA LEU A 188 -7.69 -4.64 -8.18
C LEU A 188 -7.32 -5.81 -9.12
N VAL A 189 -6.62 -6.84 -8.62
CA VAL A 189 -6.24 -8.02 -9.41
C VAL A 189 -7.20 -9.16 -9.11
N ARG A 190 -8.18 -9.38 -9.99
CA ARG A 190 -9.19 -10.44 -9.81
C ARG A 190 -8.60 -11.82 -10.06
N PRO A 191 -8.87 -12.85 -9.22
CA PRO A 191 -8.38 -14.21 -9.44
C PRO A 191 -8.75 -14.79 -10.80
N THR A 192 -9.96 -14.48 -11.28
CA THR A 192 -10.48 -14.95 -12.59
C THR A 192 -9.76 -14.38 -13.80
N THR A 193 -9.03 -13.25 -13.61
CA THR A 193 -8.19 -12.66 -14.67
C THR A 193 -6.77 -13.24 -14.68
N ILE A 194 -6.37 -13.94 -13.60
CA ILE A 194 -5.09 -14.64 -13.52
C ILE A 194 -5.21 -16.02 -14.14
N ALA A 195 -6.22 -16.81 -13.71
CA ALA A 195 -6.46 -18.15 -14.22
C ALA A 195 -7.93 -18.52 -14.09
N LYS A 196 -8.42 -19.28 -15.06
CA LYS A 196 -9.72 -19.95 -14.99
C LYS A 196 -9.47 -21.41 -14.68
N PHE A 197 -10.09 -21.91 -13.62
CA PHE A 197 -10.06 -23.31 -13.27
C PHE A 197 -11.41 -23.93 -13.58
N GLU A 198 -11.39 -25.00 -14.36
CA GLU A 198 -12.58 -25.81 -14.53
C GLU A 198 -12.77 -26.68 -13.29
N PRO A 199 -13.98 -26.77 -12.75
CA PRO A 199 -14.28 -27.69 -11.65
C PRO A 199 -13.91 -29.12 -12.07
N ARG A 200 -13.32 -29.88 -11.15
CA ARG A 200 -13.17 -31.32 -11.36
C ARG A 200 -14.56 -31.96 -11.20
N ASP A 201 -15.12 -32.39 -12.30
CA ASP A 201 -16.44 -33.06 -12.34
C ASP A 201 -16.38 -34.59 -12.22
N ARG A 202 -15.17 -35.15 -12.10
CA ARG A 202 -14.97 -36.55 -11.88
C ARG A 202 -15.34 -36.94 -10.46
N ALA A 203 -16.56 -37.47 -10.28
CA ALA A 203 -16.93 -38.23 -9.12
C ALA A 203 -16.43 -39.71 -9.28
N LEU A 204 -16.06 -40.35 -8.17
CA LEU A 204 -15.77 -41.76 -8.18
C LEU A 204 -17.03 -42.53 -8.52
N THR A 205 -16.94 -43.52 -9.42
CA THR A 205 -18.02 -44.42 -9.70
C THR A 205 -18.28 -45.34 -8.51
N PRO A 206 -19.51 -45.95 -8.37
CA PRO A 206 -19.80 -46.91 -7.32
C PRO A 206 -18.77 -48.04 -7.26
N ASP A 207 -18.32 -48.55 -8.41
CA ASP A 207 -17.31 -49.61 -8.48
C ASP A 207 -15.94 -49.17 -7.97
N GLU A 208 -15.48 -47.92 -8.30
CA GLU A 208 -14.25 -47.37 -7.78
C GLU A 208 -14.32 -47.12 -6.27
N ILE A 209 -15.49 -46.71 -5.75
CA ILE A 209 -15.75 -46.62 -4.31
C ILE A 209 -15.67 -48.00 -3.66
N GLY A 210 -16.27 -49.00 -4.24
CA GLY A 210 -16.22 -50.39 -3.75
C GLY A 210 -14.79 -50.92 -3.69
N LEU A 211 -14.01 -50.70 -4.73
CA LEU A 211 -12.58 -51.03 -4.79
C LEU A 211 -11.77 -50.35 -3.71
N MET A 212 -12.00 -49.06 -3.51
CA MET A 212 -11.36 -48.27 -2.46
C MET A 212 -11.63 -48.86 -1.06
N TYR A 213 -12.88 -49.21 -0.74
CA TYR A 213 -13.24 -49.83 0.52
C TYR A 213 -12.54 -51.16 0.72
N GLN A 214 -12.52 -52.06 -0.30
CA GLN A 214 -11.82 -53.33 -0.24
C GLN A 214 -10.32 -53.18 0.04
N TYR A 215 -9.66 -52.16 -0.57
CA TYR A 215 -8.25 -51.88 -0.30
C TYR A 215 -8.04 -51.36 1.13
N MET A 216 -8.92 -50.47 1.63
CA MET A 216 -8.83 -49.94 2.98
C MET A 216 -9.02 -51.05 4.05
N GLU A 217 -9.92 -51.98 3.85
CA GLU A 217 -10.07 -53.18 4.73
C GLU A 217 -8.79 -54.02 4.75
N ARG A 218 -8.15 -54.24 3.58
CA ARG A 218 -6.89 -55.01 3.50
C ARG A 218 -5.73 -54.41 4.25
N ILE A 219 -5.65 -53.08 4.33
CA ILE A 219 -4.57 -52.35 5.06
C ILE A 219 -4.96 -52.00 6.49
N GLY A 220 -6.12 -52.47 6.97
CA GLY A 220 -6.56 -52.31 8.38
C GLY A 220 -7.00 -50.89 8.75
N THR A 221 -7.25 -50.01 7.77
CA THR A 221 -7.84 -48.71 7.99
C THR A 221 -9.36 -48.78 7.75
N THR A 222 -10.14 -48.76 8.83
CA THR A 222 -11.61 -48.70 8.73
C THR A 222 -12.02 -47.29 8.32
N PRO A 223 -12.74 -47.11 7.19
CA PRO A 223 -13.25 -45.78 6.82
C PRO A 223 -14.30 -45.32 7.83
N PRO A 224 -14.43 -44.00 8.09
CA PRO A 224 -15.52 -43.51 8.93
C PRO A 224 -16.88 -43.85 8.30
N ALA A 225 -17.82 -44.29 9.11
CA ALA A 225 -19.19 -44.61 8.68
C ALA A 225 -19.84 -43.39 8.00
N PRO A 226 -20.60 -43.56 6.91
CA PRO A 226 -21.29 -42.46 6.25
C PRO A 226 -22.22 -41.77 7.25
N ARG A 227 -22.09 -40.48 7.41
CA ARG A 227 -23.05 -39.66 8.18
C ARG A 227 -24.33 -39.53 7.34
N HIS A 228 -25.42 -40.06 7.85
CA HIS A 228 -26.76 -39.86 7.31
C HIS A 228 -27.24 -38.43 7.51
#